data_d4d26a52ef5f943e090eb2128342979c
#
_entry.id   d4d26a52ef5f943e090eb2128342979c
#
_cell.length_a   1.000
_cell.length_b   1.000
_cell.length_c   1.000
_cell.angle_alpha   90.00
_cell.angle_beta   90.00
_cell.angle_gamma   90.00
#
_symmetry.space_group_name_H-M   'P 1'
#
loop_
_entity.id
_entity.type
_entity.pdbx_description
1 polymer ?
#
loop_
_entity_poly.entity_id
_entity_poly.type
_entity_poly.pdbx_seq_one_letter_code
_entity_poly.pdbx_strand_id
1 'polypeptide(L)'
;KQFLDILGTGKSFIRHTYERFAKMVPAENFLVVTNDKYKSLVLEHIPEIGEKQVLCEPVGRNTAPCVAYAAYTLLKRNPDAEMIVTPADHLILNEDDFRAIIAECLDFASEHDALMTVGIKPTRPDTGYGYIQVSDDKPISKVKCFTEKPDIELARVFLQSGEFYWNSGIFVWKVRSIVEAFEKYLPEHHALFSGVMRAIGTDACLLYTSPSPRDMRRS
;
A
#
# COMPACT_ATOMS: atom_id res chain seq x y z
N LYS A 1 8.17 -8.44 -12.11
CA LYS A 1 8.98 -7.19 -12.04
C LYS A 1 9.67 -7.08 -10.69
N GLN A 2 8.99 -7.21 -9.56
CA GLN A 2 9.54 -7.02 -8.19
C GLN A 2 10.69 -7.96 -7.83
N PHE A 3 10.82 -9.09 -8.48
CA PHE A 3 11.88 -10.08 -8.26
C PHE A 3 13.08 -9.93 -9.22
N LEU A 4 13.10 -8.88 -10.04
CA LEU A 4 14.19 -8.62 -10.98
C LEU A 4 15.20 -7.65 -10.39
N ASP A 5 16.48 -7.91 -10.65
CA ASP A 5 17.56 -6.93 -10.48
C ASP A 5 17.68 -6.09 -11.75
N ILE A 6 16.95 -4.99 -11.81
CA ILE A 6 16.98 -4.05 -12.95
C ILE A 6 18.13 -3.04 -12.80
N LEU A 7 18.64 -2.86 -11.59
CA LEU A 7 19.69 -1.89 -11.28
C LEU A 7 21.09 -2.46 -11.38
N GLY A 8 21.25 -3.78 -11.58
CA GLY A 8 22.55 -4.44 -11.60
C GLY A 8 23.28 -4.43 -10.26
N THR A 9 22.53 -4.37 -9.16
CA THR A 9 23.09 -4.31 -7.80
C THR A 9 23.23 -5.68 -7.15
N GLY A 10 22.81 -6.74 -7.82
CA GLY A 10 22.68 -8.08 -7.24
C GLY A 10 21.42 -8.26 -6.38
N LYS A 11 20.53 -7.27 -6.35
CA LYS A 11 19.33 -7.27 -5.51
C LYS A 11 18.08 -6.95 -6.32
N SER A 12 16.99 -7.65 -6.01
CA SER A 12 15.67 -7.38 -6.60
C SER A 12 15.00 -6.14 -5.99
N PHE A 13 13.98 -5.60 -6.65
CA PHE A 13 13.21 -4.48 -6.12
C PHE A 13 12.56 -4.76 -4.77
N ILE A 14 12.01 -5.96 -4.58
CA ILE A 14 11.40 -6.32 -3.30
C ILE A 14 12.47 -6.37 -2.18
N ARG A 15 13.70 -6.82 -2.48
CA ARG A 15 14.82 -6.80 -1.56
C ARG A 15 15.21 -5.37 -1.19
N HIS A 16 15.35 -4.47 -2.16
CA HIS A 16 15.62 -3.05 -1.91
C HIS A 16 14.52 -2.41 -1.05
N THR A 17 13.26 -2.73 -1.33
CA THR A 17 12.13 -2.22 -0.56
C THR A 17 12.20 -2.71 0.89
N TYR A 18 12.44 -4.01 1.12
CA TYR A 18 12.62 -4.56 2.45
C TYR A 18 13.77 -3.87 3.21
N GLU A 19 14.97 -3.82 2.63
CA GLU A 19 16.16 -3.22 3.26
C GLU A 19 15.97 -1.74 3.62
N ARG A 20 15.22 -1.00 2.81
CA ARG A 20 14.89 0.41 3.06
C ARG A 20 14.09 0.57 4.35
N PHE A 21 13.05 -0.25 4.52
CA PHE A 21 12.20 -0.20 5.70
C PHE A 21 12.77 -0.96 6.90
N ALA A 22 13.65 -1.94 6.72
CA ALA A 22 14.29 -2.69 7.80
C ALA A 22 15.19 -1.81 8.70
N LYS A 23 15.52 -0.60 8.26
CA LYS A 23 16.18 0.42 9.08
C LYS A 23 15.24 1.13 10.06
N MET A 24 13.92 0.97 9.89
CA MET A 24 12.87 1.61 10.69
C MET A 24 11.97 0.59 11.40
N VAL A 25 11.77 -0.57 10.77
CA VAL A 25 10.77 -1.56 11.18
C VAL A 25 11.47 -2.90 11.40
N PRO A 26 11.28 -3.56 12.57
CA PRO A 26 11.80 -4.90 12.84
C PRO A 26 11.24 -5.94 11.87
N ALA A 27 12.02 -6.99 11.57
CA ALA A 27 11.66 -8.01 10.57
C ALA A 27 10.32 -8.70 10.88
N GLU A 28 9.99 -8.92 12.15
CA GLU A 28 8.73 -9.52 12.59
C GLU A 28 7.48 -8.69 12.27
N ASN A 29 7.64 -7.39 11.99
CA ASN A 29 6.54 -6.47 11.68
C ASN A 29 6.29 -6.29 10.18
N PHE A 30 7.06 -6.99 9.33
CA PHE A 30 6.78 -6.98 7.89
C PHE A 30 5.67 -7.97 7.55
N LEU A 31 4.79 -7.54 6.65
CA LEU A 31 3.83 -8.39 5.95
C LEU A 31 3.99 -8.19 4.44
N VAL A 32 4.05 -9.29 3.70
CA VAL A 32 4.06 -9.25 2.23
C VAL A 32 2.78 -9.88 1.72
N VAL A 33 1.96 -9.10 1.03
CA VAL A 33 0.75 -9.61 0.38
C VAL A 33 1.07 -9.92 -1.07
N THR A 34 0.83 -11.14 -1.50
CA THR A 34 1.18 -11.61 -2.85
C THR A 34 0.27 -12.75 -3.29
N ASN A 35 0.43 -13.19 -4.54
CA ASN A 35 -0.23 -14.42 -5.01
C ASN A 35 0.53 -15.65 -4.49
N ASP A 36 -0.18 -16.74 -4.19
CA ASP A 36 0.38 -17.98 -3.64
C ASP A 36 1.58 -18.52 -4.44
N LYS A 37 1.53 -18.45 -5.76
CA LYS A 37 2.63 -18.88 -6.65
C LYS A 37 3.95 -18.12 -6.45
N TYR A 38 3.93 -16.97 -5.77
CA TYR A 38 5.13 -16.16 -5.51
C TYR A 38 5.64 -16.27 -4.08
N LYS A 39 4.97 -17.06 -3.21
CA LYS A 39 5.35 -17.20 -1.80
C LYS A 39 6.82 -17.64 -1.64
N SER A 40 7.24 -18.68 -2.36
CA SER A 40 8.63 -19.17 -2.31
C SER A 40 9.63 -18.11 -2.76
N LEU A 41 9.31 -17.36 -3.82
CA LEU A 41 10.18 -16.27 -4.29
C LEU A 41 10.28 -15.13 -3.27
N VAL A 42 9.20 -14.79 -2.57
CA VAL A 42 9.25 -13.78 -1.51
C VAL A 42 10.21 -14.22 -0.41
N LEU A 43 10.09 -15.47 0.06
CA LEU A 43 10.95 -16.03 1.12
C LEU A 43 12.42 -16.18 0.68
N GLU A 44 12.66 -16.44 -0.61
CA GLU A 44 14.00 -16.47 -1.18
C GLU A 44 14.65 -15.08 -1.20
N HIS A 45 13.89 -14.05 -1.59
CA HIS A 45 14.40 -12.68 -1.68
C HIS A 45 14.43 -11.94 -0.34
N ILE A 46 13.64 -12.36 0.64
CA ILE A 46 13.57 -11.79 2.00
C ILE A 46 13.62 -12.92 3.02
N PRO A 47 14.79 -13.57 3.21
CA PRO A 47 14.93 -14.71 4.13
C PRO A 47 14.76 -14.35 5.61
N GLU A 48 14.72 -13.06 5.93
CA GLU A 48 14.51 -12.56 7.30
C GLU A 48 13.06 -12.66 7.78
N ILE A 49 12.10 -12.85 6.85
CA ILE A 49 10.69 -13.02 7.21
C ILE A 49 10.28 -14.50 7.17
N GLY A 50 9.32 -14.85 8.02
CA GLY A 50 8.77 -16.20 8.06
C GLY A 50 7.52 -16.38 7.16
N GLU A 51 7.16 -17.63 6.90
CA GLU A 51 5.98 -17.97 6.08
C GLU A 51 4.68 -17.29 6.51
N LYS A 52 4.47 -17.11 7.83
CA LYS A 52 3.28 -16.46 8.39
C LYS A 52 3.19 -14.96 8.09
N GLN A 53 4.26 -14.38 7.60
CA GLN A 53 4.33 -12.97 7.20
C GLN A 53 4.04 -12.78 5.71
N VAL A 54 3.97 -13.88 4.94
CA VAL A 54 3.58 -13.86 3.53
C VAL A 54 2.10 -14.20 3.43
N LEU A 55 1.28 -13.18 3.20
CA LEU A 55 -0.17 -13.31 3.05
C LEU A 55 -0.49 -13.58 1.58
N CYS A 56 -0.97 -14.78 1.31
CA CYS A 56 -1.26 -15.21 -0.06
C CYS A 56 -2.69 -14.93 -0.45
N GLU A 57 -2.88 -14.24 -1.57
CA GLU A 57 -4.17 -14.07 -2.22
C GLU A 57 -4.33 -15.12 -3.32
N PRO A 58 -5.45 -15.86 -3.38
CA PRO A 58 -5.68 -16.85 -4.43
C PRO A 58 -5.83 -16.17 -5.81
N VAL A 59 -6.36 -14.97 -5.84
CA VAL A 59 -6.54 -14.13 -7.05
C VAL A 59 -6.19 -12.69 -6.70
N GLY A 60 -5.31 -12.06 -7.45
CA GLY A 60 -4.99 -10.63 -7.29
C GLY A 60 -6.18 -9.74 -7.68
N ARG A 61 -6.61 -8.85 -6.79
CA ARG A 61 -7.86 -8.07 -6.91
C ARG A 61 -7.71 -6.59 -6.68
N ASN A 62 -6.65 -5.99 -7.18
CA ASN A 62 -6.31 -4.59 -6.91
C ASN A 62 -5.88 -4.32 -5.47
N THR A 63 -5.70 -3.03 -5.15
CA THR A 63 -5.07 -2.59 -3.90
C THR A 63 -5.98 -2.74 -2.68
N ALA A 64 -7.28 -2.42 -2.79
CA ALA A 64 -8.16 -2.37 -1.63
C ALA A 64 -8.32 -3.72 -0.90
N PRO A 65 -8.59 -4.86 -1.56
CA PRO A 65 -8.62 -6.18 -0.89
C PRO A 65 -7.27 -6.58 -0.28
N CYS A 66 -6.16 -6.28 -0.96
CA CYS A 66 -4.81 -6.50 -0.47
C CYS A 66 -4.56 -5.75 0.85
N VAL A 67 -4.89 -4.45 0.89
CA VAL A 67 -4.80 -3.61 2.09
C VAL A 67 -5.73 -4.12 3.18
N ALA A 68 -6.97 -4.48 2.84
CA ALA A 68 -7.91 -5.05 3.80
C ALA A 68 -7.36 -6.32 4.44
N TYR A 69 -6.84 -7.27 3.65
CA TYR A 69 -6.28 -8.51 4.18
C TYR A 69 -5.17 -8.25 5.20
N ALA A 70 -4.23 -7.35 4.87
CA ALA A 70 -3.17 -6.96 5.80
C ALA A 70 -3.72 -6.23 7.03
N ALA A 71 -4.64 -5.26 6.85
CA ALA A 71 -5.21 -4.47 7.94
C ALA A 71 -5.98 -5.33 8.95
N TYR A 72 -6.85 -6.23 8.47
CA TYR A 72 -7.59 -7.15 9.37
C TYR A 72 -6.68 -8.19 10.03
N THR A 73 -5.60 -8.61 9.36
CA THR A 73 -4.57 -9.46 9.97
C THR A 73 -3.87 -8.73 11.12
N LEU A 74 -3.50 -7.46 10.91
CA LEU A 74 -2.88 -6.61 11.94
C LEU A 74 -3.85 -6.27 13.06
N LEU A 75 -5.10 -5.93 12.74
CA LEU A 75 -6.14 -5.65 13.74
C LEU A 75 -6.30 -6.79 14.75
N LYS A 76 -6.21 -8.03 14.28
CA LYS A 76 -6.26 -9.23 15.14
C LYS A 76 -5.04 -9.36 16.05
N ARG A 77 -3.86 -8.90 15.60
CA ARG A 77 -2.58 -9.00 16.33
C ARG A 77 -2.38 -7.83 17.29
N ASN A 78 -2.57 -6.63 16.77
CA ASN A 78 -2.42 -5.37 17.50
C ASN A 78 -3.35 -4.31 16.91
N PRO A 79 -4.51 -4.03 17.54
CA PRO A 79 -5.46 -3.03 17.03
C PRO A 79 -4.92 -1.60 17.06
N ASP A 80 -3.88 -1.32 17.83
CA ASP A 80 -3.26 0.02 17.92
C ASP A 80 -2.04 0.16 17.00
N ALA A 81 -1.76 -0.84 16.14
CA ALA A 81 -0.65 -0.79 15.22
C ALA A 81 -0.81 0.34 14.18
N GLU A 82 0.29 0.96 13.84
CA GLU A 82 0.43 1.79 12.66
C GLU A 82 0.87 0.93 11.47
N MET A 83 0.40 1.29 10.30
CA MET A 83 0.58 0.51 9.09
C MET A 83 1.13 1.39 7.97
N ILE A 84 2.26 0.97 7.41
CA ILE A 84 2.81 1.52 6.17
C ILE A 84 2.50 0.55 5.04
N VAL A 85 1.83 1.01 4.01
CA VAL A 85 1.59 0.26 2.78
C VAL A 85 2.49 0.81 1.69
N THR A 86 3.22 -0.06 1.00
CA THR A 86 4.14 0.34 -0.06
C THR A 86 4.16 -0.68 -1.20
N PRO A 87 4.23 -0.22 -2.47
CA PRO A 87 4.55 -1.10 -3.59
C PRO A 87 5.96 -1.71 -3.43
N ALA A 88 6.12 -2.94 -3.88
CA ALA A 88 7.39 -3.68 -3.77
C ALA A 88 8.36 -3.42 -4.93
N ASP A 89 8.04 -2.50 -5.85
CA ASP A 89 8.78 -2.30 -7.11
C ASP A 89 9.12 -0.84 -7.42
N HIS A 90 9.19 -0.01 -6.38
CA HIS A 90 9.59 1.39 -6.50
C HIS A 90 11.10 1.56 -6.27
N LEU A 91 11.71 2.35 -7.17
CA LEU A 91 13.06 2.85 -6.99
C LEU A 91 13.00 4.18 -6.22
N ILE A 92 13.72 4.25 -5.10
CA ILE A 92 13.86 5.46 -4.29
C ILE A 92 15.36 5.73 -4.15
N LEU A 93 15.83 6.85 -4.70
CA LEU A 93 17.25 7.18 -4.73
C LEU A 93 17.74 7.81 -3.44
N ASN A 94 16.95 8.72 -2.87
CA ASN A 94 17.26 9.34 -1.57
C ASN A 94 16.49 8.64 -0.45
N GLU A 95 17.05 7.55 0.04
CA GLU A 95 16.38 6.74 1.07
C GLU A 95 16.36 7.41 2.44
N ASP A 96 17.32 8.28 2.76
CA ASP A 96 17.36 8.96 4.07
C ASP A 96 16.23 9.99 4.18
N ASP A 97 16.06 10.85 3.17
CA ASP A 97 14.92 11.78 3.11
C ASP A 97 13.59 11.04 3.07
N PHE A 98 13.53 9.95 2.30
CA PHE A 98 12.33 9.12 2.26
C PHE A 98 11.95 8.59 3.65
N ARG A 99 12.91 8.06 4.40
CA ARG A 99 12.64 7.56 5.77
C ARG A 99 12.23 8.66 6.72
N ALA A 100 12.81 9.85 6.59
CA ALA A 100 12.41 11.02 7.38
C ALA A 100 10.94 11.40 7.12
N ILE A 101 10.51 11.42 5.84
CA ILE A 101 9.12 11.66 5.45
C ILE A 101 8.18 10.59 6.01
N ILE A 102 8.56 9.31 5.93
CA ILE A 102 7.74 8.22 6.49
C ILE A 102 7.63 8.32 8.01
N ALA A 103 8.72 8.69 8.71
CA ALA A 103 8.68 8.92 10.15
C ALA A 103 7.72 10.07 10.51
N GLU A 104 7.78 11.19 9.78
CA GLU A 104 6.84 12.30 9.96
C GLU A 104 5.39 11.90 9.72
N CYS A 105 5.15 11.04 8.72
CA CYS A 105 3.81 10.49 8.47
C CYS A 105 3.33 9.59 9.62
N LEU A 106 4.20 8.75 10.19
CA LEU A 106 3.87 7.92 11.35
C LEU A 106 3.56 8.78 12.57
N ASP A 107 4.41 9.76 12.87
CA ASP A 107 4.19 10.70 14.00
C ASP A 107 2.84 11.40 13.86
N PHE A 108 2.53 11.92 12.66
CA PHE A 108 1.23 12.56 12.40
C PHE A 108 0.05 11.58 12.54
N ALA A 109 0.17 10.37 11.98
CA ALA A 109 -0.88 9.35 12.08
C ALA A 109 -1.08 8.87 13.53
N SER A 110 -0.02 8.85 14.35
CA SER A 110 -0.10 8.49 15.77
C SER A 110 -0.96 9.46 16.59
N GLU A 111 -0.92 10.74 16.23
CA GLU A 111 -1.62 11.81 16.95
C GLU A 111 -3.01 12.11 16.37
N HIS A 112 -3.24 11.75 15.09
CA HIS A 112 -4.44 12.12 14.35
C HIS A 112 -5.11 10.88 13.75
N ASP A 113 -6.43 10.91 13.66
CA ASP A 113 -7.19 9.91 12.91
C ASP A 113 -7.19 10.29 11.42
N ALA A 114 -6.09 9.93 10.73
CA ALA A 114 -5.85 10.33 9.35
C ALA A 114 -5.42 9.15 8.48
N LEU A 115 -5.89 9.18 7.23
CA LEU A 115 -5.38 8.31 6.16
C LEU A 115 -4.43 9.13 5.31
N MET A 116 -3.14 8.85 5.42
CA MET A 116 -2.09 9.60 4.74
C MET A 116 -1.61 8.89 3.48
N THR A 117 -1.21 9.66 2.50
CA THR A 117 -0.54 9.18 1.28
C THR A 117 0.65 10.07 0.94
N VAL A 118 1.71 9.48 0.41
CA VAL A 118 2.88 10.23 -0.05
C VAL A 118 2.66 10.71 -1.49
N GLY A 119 2.71 12.01 -1.70
CA GLY A 119 2.65 12.64 -3.02
C GLY A 119 4.04 12.87 -3.61
N ILE A 120 4.17 12.70 -4.92
CA ILE A 120 5.42 12.98 -5.66
C ILE A 120 5.15 14.16 -6.59
N LYS A 121 5.99 15.20 -6.55
CA LYS A 121 5.83 16.38 -7.43
C LYS A 121 5.99 15.98 -8.89
N PRO A 122 4.99 16.22 -9.75
CA PRO A 122 5.07 15.87 -11.16
C PRO A 122 6.15 16.67 -11.88
N THR A 123 6.90 16.00 -12.74
CA THR A 123 7.90 16.61 -13.61
C THR A 123 7.49 16.62 -15.08
N ARG A 124 6.41 15.90 -15.42
CA ARG A 124 5.84 15.77 -16.77
C ARG A 124 4.35 15.43 -16.68
N PRO A 125 3.57 15.62 -17.76
CA PRO A 125 2.20 15.12 -17.79
C PRO A 125 2.24 13.61 -18.06
N ASP A 126 1.92 12.81 -17.05
CA ASP A 126 1.93 11.34 -17.14
C ASP A 126 0.50 10.78 -16.96
N THR A 127 0.08 9.91 -17.87
CA THR A 127 -1.25 9.28 -17.86
C THR A 127 -1.27 7.93 -17.15
N GLY A 128 -0.12 7.44 -16.70
CA GLY A 128 0.03 6.16 -16.00
C GLY A 128 -0.15 6.25 -14.49
N TYR A 129 -0.17 7.47 -13.92
CA TYR A 129 -0.29 7.70 -12.48
C TYR A 129 -1.64 8.29 -12.10
N GLY A 130 -2.07 8.01 -10.86
CA GLY A 130 -3.10 8.79 -10.21
C GLY A 130 -2.56 10.15 -9.75
N TYR A 131 -3.40 11.16 -9.70
CA TYR A 131 -3.09 12.52 -9.25
C TYR A 131 -3.86 12.86 -8.00
N ILE A 132 -3.21 13.58 -7.08
CA ILE A 132 -3.74 14.03 -5.80
C ILE A 132 -3.72 15.55 -5.81
N GLN A 133 -4.90 16.19 -5.69
CA GLN A 133 -4.99 17.64 -5.48
C GLN A 133 -4.90 17.94 -3.98
N VAL A 134 -4.04 18.88 -3.61
CA VAL A 134 -3.86 19.32 -2.23
C VAL A 134 -4.52 20.68 -1.96
N SER A 135 -4.75 20.99 -0.67
CA SER A 135 -5.41 22.22 -0.25
C SER A 135 -4.47 23.41 -0.20
N ASP A 136 -3.21 23.16 0.11
CA ASP A 136 -2.16 24.15 0.29
C ASP A 136 -0.80 23.52 -0.02
N ASP A 137 0.27 24.28 0.06
CA ASP A 137 1.65 23.84 -0.24
C ASP A 137 2.44 23.54 1.07
N LYS A 138 1.77 22.95 2.07
CA LYS A 138 2.43 22.50 3.29
C LYS A 138 2.96 21.09 3.14
N PRO A 139 4.00 20.71 3.93
CA PRO A 139 4.52 19.35 3.93
C PRO A 139 3.43 18.28 4.18
N ILE A 140 2.53 18.53 5.13
CA ILE A 140 1.33 17.75 5.36
C ILE A 140 0.13 18.60 5.00
N SER A 141 -0.58 18.20 3.96
CA SER A 141 -1.70 18.95 3.38
C SER A 141 -2.92 18.07 3.22
N LYS A 142 -4.10 18.69 3.34
CA LYS A 142 -5.36 17.98 3.14
C LYS A 142 -5.59 17.70 1.66
N VAL A 143 -5.94 16.45 1.33
CA VAL A 143 -6.34 16.06 -0.02
C VAL A 143 -7.72 16.60 -0.34
N LYS A 144 -7.85 17.30 -1.49
CA LYS A 144 -9.13 17.75 -2.05
C LYS A 144 -9.79 16.66 -2.88
N CYS A 145 -9.04 16.05 -3.78
CA CYS A 145 -9.53 14.97 -4.63
C CYS A 145 -8.41 14.06 -5.14
N PHE A 146 -8.83 12.87 -5.59
CA PHE A 146 -8.01 11.94 -6.36
C PHE A 146 -8.56 11.84 -7.78
N THR A 147 -7.66 11.82 -8.78
CA THR A 147 -7.99 11.54 -10.17
C THR A 147 -7.12 10.41 -10.67
N GLU A 148 -7.72 9.27 -10.97
CA GLU A 148 -6.99 8.08 -11.42
C GLU A 148 -6.72 8.17 -12.91
N LYS A 149 -5.45 8.13 -13.31
CA LYS A 149 -4.97 8.02 -14.70
C LYS A 149 -5.72 8.93 -15.68
N PRO A 150 -5.57 10.27 -15.55
CA PRO A 150 -6.24 11.22 -16.43
C PRO A 150 -5.75 11.06 -17.87
N ASP A 151 -6.50 11.61 -18.82
CA ASP A 151 -5.99 11.79 -20.18
C ASP A 151 -4.85 12.82 -20.23
N ILE A 152 -4.17 12.89 -21.37
CA ILE A 152 -2.97 13.74 -21.51
C ILE A 152 -3.27 15.24 -21.37
N GLU A 153 -4.44 15.69 -21.82
CA GLU A 153 -4.83 17.10 -21.74
C GLU A 153 -5.07 17.51 -20.28
N LEU A 154 -5.79 16.68 -19.53
CA LEU A 154 -6.02 16.89 -18.10
C LEU A 154 -4.73 16.79 -17.30
N ALA A 155 -3.84 15.84 -17.65
CA ALA A 155 -2.52 15.72 -17.00
C ALA A 155 -1.65 16.97 -17.22
N ARG A 156 -1.73 17.61 -18.39
CA ARG A 156 -1.05 18.91 -18.66
C ARG A 156 -1.61 20.03 -17.77
N VAL A 157 -2.93 20.11 -17.64
CA VAL A 157 -3.59 21.09 -16.76
C VAL A 157 -3.13 20.89 -15.31
N PHE A 158 -3.09 19.65 -14.83
CA PHE A 158 -2.64 19.33 -13.46
C PHE A 158 -1.18 19.74 -13.22
N LEU A 159 -0.30 19.45 -14.18
CA LEU A 159 1.10 19.85 -14.11
C LEU A 159 1.26 21.37 -14.05
N GLN A 160 0.52 22.11 -14.87
CA GLN A 160 0.59 23.57 -14.95
C GLN A 160 0.01 24.28 -13.72
N SER A 161 -1.00 23.70 -13.09
CA SER A 161 -1.64 24.30 -11.90
C SER A 161 -0.71 24.33 -10.68
N GLY A 162 0.24 23.37 -10.58
CA GLY A 162 1.13 23.23 -9.44
C GLY A 162 0.49 22.66 -8.16
N GLU A 163 -0.84 22.45 -8.16
CA GLU A 163 -1.60 21.95 -6.99
C GLU A 163 -1.67 20.41 -6.92
N PHE A 164 -1.18 19.72 -7.93
CA PHE A 164 -1.31 18.27 -8.05
C PHE A 164 0.02 17.56 -7.83
N TYR A 165 -0.07 16.39 -7.19
CA TYR A 165 1.03 15.46 -6.98
C TYR A 165 0.66 14.09 -7.56
N TRP A 166 1.62 13.32 -8.03
CA TRP A 166 1.40 11.92 -8.36
C TRP A 166 1.14 11.10 -7.09
N ASN A 167 0.17 10.22 -7.13
CA ASN A 167 -0.02 9.23 -6.08
C ASN A 167 1.09 8.19 -6.15
N SER A 168 1.94 8.14 -5.13
CA SER A 168 3.02 7.14 -5.06
C SER A 168 2.52 5.73 -4.77
N GLY A 169 1.27 5.57 -4.30
CA GLY A 169 0.78 4.30 -3.79
C GLY A 169 1.37 3.92 -2.42
N ILE A 170 2.04 4.86 -1.75
CA ILE A 170 2.54 4.68 -0.38
C ILE A 170 1.57 5.36 0.57
N PHE A 171 1.12 4.61 1.57
CA PHE A 171 0.11 5.07 2.53
C PHE A 171 0.56 4.78 3.95
N VAL A 172 0.15 5.65 4.89
CA VAL A 172 0.42 5.51 6.32
C VAL A 172 -0.84 5.84 7.11
N TRP A 173 -1.21 4.97 8.05
CA TRP A 173 -2.38 5.13 8.91
C TRP A 173 -2.36 4.20 10.12
N LYS A 174 -3.20 4.46 11.10
CA LYS A 174 -3.55 3.46 12.13
C LYS A 174 -4.41 2.36 11.52
N VAL A 175 -4.20 1.13 11.95
CA VAL A 175 -5.01 -0.01 11.50
C VAL A 175 -6.51 0.23 11.77
N ARG A 176 -6.87 0.82 12.89
CA ARG A 176 -8.27 1.18 13.21
C ARG A 176 -8.85 2.13 12.18
N SER A 177 -8.13 3.22 11.84
CA SER A 177 -8.60 4.25 10.92
C SER A 177 -8.91 3.69 9.53
N ILE A 178 -8.08 2.80 9.01
CA ILE A 178 -8.36 2.17 7.71
C ILE A 178 -9.51 1.17 7.78
N VAL A 179 -9.66 0.43 8.88
CA VAL A 179 -10.80 -0.50 9.08
C VAL A 179 -12.11 0.26 9.18
N GLU A 180 -12.17 1.37 9.91
CA GLU A 180 -13.34 2.27 9.97
C GLU A 180 -13.66 2.90 8.61
N ALA A 181 -12.63 3.24 7.82
CA ALA A 181 -12.82 3.69 6.46
C ALA A 181 -13.40 2.59 5.55
N PHE A 182 -12.98 1.33 5.69
CA PHE A 182 -13.61 0.20 4.99
C PHE A 182 -15.07 0.02 5.40
N GLU A 183 -15.38 0.10 6.70
CA GLU A 183 -16.75 0.01 7.18
C GLU A 183 -17.64 1.10 6.56
N LYS A 184 -17.16 2.33 6.55
CA LYS A 184 -17.93 3.48 6.08
C LYS A 184 -18.06 3.57 4.55
N TYR A 185 -16.97 3.30 3.82
CA TYR A 185 -16.89 3.59 2.38
C TYR A 185 -16.88 2.35 1.50
N LEU A 186 -16.54 1.18 2.04
CA LEU A 186 -16.51 -0.10 1.34
C LEU A 186 -17.17 -1.21 2.20
N PRO A 187 -18.47 -1.06 2.56
CA PRO A 187 -19.14 -1.94 3.52
C PRO A 187 -19.17 -3.40 3.10
N GLU A 188 -19.18 -3.70 1.80
CA GLU A 188 -19.11 -5.08 1.30
C GLU A 188 -17.76 -5.74 1.63
N HIS A 189 -16.65 -4.99 1.47
CA HIS A 189 -15.32 -5.47 1.86
C HIS A 189 -15.22 -5.64 3.37
N HIS A 190 -15.72 -4.64 4.13
CA HIS A 190 -15.75 -4.72 5.59
C HIS A 190 -16.54 -5.95 6.07
N ALA A 191 -17.75 -6.17 5.57
CA ALA A 191 -18.58 -7.33 5.93
C ALA A 191 -17.87 -8.66 5.62
N LEU A 192 -17.22 -8.76 4.45
CA LEU A 192 -16.45 -9.94 4.05
C LEU A 192 -15.32 -10.22 5.04
N PHE A 193 -14.43 -9.24 5.26
CA PHE A 193 -13.24 -9.44 6.10
C PHE A 193 -13.58 -9.55 7.58
N SER A 194 -14.61 -8.85 8.09
CA SER A 194 -15.11 -8.99 9.45
C SER A 194 -15.71 -10.38 9.68
N GLY A 195 -16.47 -10.90 8.72
CA GLY A 195 -17.07 -12.24 8.79
C GLY A 195 -16.02 -13.35 8.84
N VAL A 196 -14.89 -13.17 8.19
CA VAL A 196 -13.81 -14.17 8.11
C VAL A 196 -12.64 -13.88 9.06
N MET A 197 -12.76 -12.87 9.92
CA MET A 197 -11.67 -12.46 10.82
C MET A 197 -11.10 -13.61 11.68
N ARG A 198 -11.95 -14.57 12.07
CA ARG A 198 -11.51 -15.77 12.81
C ARG A 198 -10.63 -16.69 11.98
N ALA A 199 -10.84 -16.72 10.68
CA ALA A 199 -10.11 -17.57 9.73
C ALA A 199 -8.89 -16.85 9.12
N ILE A 200 -8.70 -15.54 9.32
CA ILE A 200 -7.54 -14.80 8.81
C ILE A 200 -6.25 -15.43 9.37
N GLY A 201 -5.33 -15.75 8.46
CA GLY A 201 -4.08 -16.44 8.77
C GLY A 201 -4.21 -17.97 8.81
N THR A 202 -5.35 -18.53 8.39
CA THR A 202 -5.57 -19.96 8.19
C THR A 202 -5.95 -20.23 6.72
N ASP A 203 -5.85 -21.49 6.27
CA ASP A 203 -6.25 -21.90 4.91
C ASP A 203 -7.74 -21.63 4.63
N ALA A 204 -8.58 -21.65 5.65
CA ALA A 204 -10.01 -21.35 5.53
C ALA A 204 -10.29 -19.91 5.07
N CYS A 205 -9.39 -18.95 5.35
CA CYS A 205 -9.53 -17.56 4.91
C CYS A 205 -9.52 -17.42 3.39
N LEU A 206 -8.77 -18.28 2.70
CA LEU A 206 -8.61 -18.22 1.24
C LEU A 206 -9.89 -18.57 0.48
N LEU A 207 -10.79 -19.34 1.09
CA LEU A 207 -12.07 -19.75 0.48
C LEU A 207 -13.08 -18.60 0.35
N TYR A 208 -12.94 -17.54 1.16
CA TYR A 208 -13.89 -16.43 1.20
C TYR A 208 -13.54 -15.25 0.29
N THR A 209 -12.37 -15.27 -0.35
CA THR A 209 -11.99 -14.24 -1.32
C THR A 209 -12.63 -14.49 -2.69
N SER A 210 -13.97 -14.65 -2.75
CA SER A 210 -14.74 -14.82 -3.96
C SER A 210 -14.73 -13.57 -4.88
N PRO A 211 -14.82 -13.68 -6.23
CA PRO A 211 -14.74 -12.52 -7.13
C PRO A 211 -15.77 -11.44 -6.82
N SER A 212 -15.31 -10.18 -6.82
CA SER A 212 -16.22 -9.04 -6.79
C SER A 212 -17.09 -9.04 -8.06
N PRO A 213 -18.36 -8.58 -8.01
CA PRO A 213 -19.21 -8.46 -9.20
C PRO A 213 -18.60 -7.60 -10.31
N ARG A 214 -17.65 -6.71 -10.01
CA ARG A 214 -16.91 -5.92 -10.99
C ARG A 214 -15.88 -6.74 -11.77
N ASP A 215 -15.30 -7.75 -11.15
CA ASP A 215 -14.28 -8.61 -11.78
C ASP A 215 -14.92 -9.62 -12.73
N MET A 216 -16.18 -9.99 -12.50
CA MET A 216 -16.96 -10.88 -13.37
C MET A 216 -17.43 -10.24 -14.70
N ARG A 217 -17.34 -8.90 -14.83
CA ARG A 217 -17.72 -8.17 -16.04
C ARG A 217 -16.57 -7.95 -17.03
N ARG A 218 -15.38 -8.47 -16.74
CA ARG A 218 -14.17 -8.34 -17.58
C ARG A 218 -13.64 -9.66 -18.14
N SER A 219 -14.42 -10.75 -18.04
CA SER A 219 -14.15 -12.03 -18.71
C SER A 219 -15.00 -12.17 -19.97
#